data_bba3a306d4551a262cd79ad0c4f2544d
#
_entry.id   bba3a306d4551a262cd79ad0c4f2544d
#
_cell.length_a   1.000
_cell.length_b   1.000
_cell.length_c   1.000
_cell.angle_alpha   90.00
_cell.angle_beta   90.00
_cell.angle_gamma   90.00
#
_symmetry.space_group_name_H-M   'P 1'
#
loop_
_entity.id
_entity.type
_entity.pdbx_description
1 polymer ?
#
loop_
_entity_poly.entity_id
_entity_poly.type
_entity_poly.pdbx_seq_one_letter_code
_entity_poly.pdbx_strand_id
1 'polypeptide(L)'
;MRMDLTAERGWCDGISRVGRWVLVCSILLLMVSQAASAQKSVTAQSMERQGMVDVTTLDSTIHVSLMYARPDNFTGRILYADLREALLHPRAARALCEAQRLLKKRRPDLSLKIYDATRPMSVQAQMWQVVVGTPQQNYVSNPRNGGGLHNYGMAVDVTLCDAQSGDTLDMGTKVDHLGVESHIDREAELVSRHVISREA
;
A
#
# COMPACT_ATOMS: atom_id res chain seq x y z
N MET A 1 70.64 26.96 41.97
CA MET A 1 70.22 25.70 41.34
C MET A 1 68.83 25.92 40.67
N ARG A 2 68.82 26.28 39.40
CA ARG A 2 67.59 26.55 38.59
C ARG A 2 67.20 25.26 37.97
N MET A 3 65.95 24.82 38.15
CA MET A 3 65.34 23.78 37.36
C MET A 3 64.36 24.40 36.39
N ASP A 4 64.66 24.21 35.13
CA ASP A 4 63.79 24.54 34.00
C ASP A 4 62.54 23.64 33.98
N LEU A 5 61.39 24.26 33.92
CA LEU A 5 60.10 23.63 33.62
C LEU A 5 59.60 24.15 32.29
N THR A 6 60.09 23.54 31.23
CA THR A 6 59.46 23.72 29.88
C THR A 6 59.32 22.35 29.25
N ALA A 7 58.09 21.85 29.17
CA ALA A 7 57.58 21.04 28.07
C ALA A 7 56.29 20.34 28.52
N GLU A 8 55.15 20.89 28.13
CA GLU A 8 53.97 20.11 27.75
C GLU A 8 52.91 21.06 27.14
N ARG A 9 53.08 21.36 25.87
CA ARG A 9 52.00 21.88 25.02
C ARG A 9 52.22 21.26 23.63
N GLY A 10 51.31 20.36 23.21
CA GLY A 10 51.34 19.91 21.86
C GLY A 10 50.68 18.58 21.59
N TRP A 11 49.39 18.45 21.90
CA TRP A 11 48.60 17.30 21.40
C TRP A 11 47.14 17.68 21.16
N CYS A 12 46.89 18.64 20.30
CA CYS A 12 45.53 18.95 19.81
C CYS A 12 45.56 19.72 18.46
N ASP A 13 46.31 19.27 17.46
CA ASP A 13 46.17 19.81 16.10
C ASP A 13 46.64 18.78 15.07
N GLY A 14 45.85 17.71 14.89
CA GLY A 14 46.19 16.61 14.00
C GLY A 14 45.09 16.13 13.10
N ILE A 15 44.04 16.94 12.86
CA ILE A 15 43.12 16.62 11.77
C ILE A 15 43.56 17.45 10.56
N SER A 16 44.32 16.82 9.66
CA SER A 16 44.79 17.46 8.44
C SER A 16 43.61 18.01 7.63
N ARG A 17 43.82 19.14 6.92
CA ARG A 17 42.82 19.78 6.05
C ARG A 17 42.19 18.76 5.10
N VAL A 18 42.92 17.73 4.66
CA VAL A 18 42.44 16.63 3.82
C VAL A 18 41.42 15.76 4.56
N GLY A 19 41.61 15.44 5.85
CA GLY A 19 40.65 14.65 6.63
C GLY A 19 39.30 15.36 6.82
N ARG A 20 39.31 16.70 6.95
CA ARG A 20 38.06 17.51 7.05
C ARG A 20 37.28 17.50 5.71
N TRP A 21 37.96 17.54 4.56
CA TRP A 21 37.29 17.46 3.25
C TRP A 21 36.75 16.07 2.96
N VAL A 22 37.45 15.02 3.35
CA VAL A 22 36.97 13.63 3.20
C VAL A 22 35.71 13.39 4.05
N LEU A 23 35.67 13.91 5.29
CA LEU A 23 34.50 13.79 6.16
C LEU A 23 33.30 14.58 5.62
N VAL A 24 33.52 15.80 5.13
CA VAL A 24 32.46 16.62 4.52
C VAL A 24 31.92 15.98 3.23
N CYS A 25 32.78 15.45 2.38
CA CYS A 25 32.37 14.74 1.16
C CYS A 25 31.61 13.44 1.49
N SER A 26 32.01 12.69 2.53
CA SER A 26 31.31 11.48 2.96
C SER A 26 29.93 11.78 3.53
N ILE A 27 29.76 12.88 4.27
CA ILE A 27 28.47 13.33 4.80
C ILE A 27 27.57 13.81 3.67
N LEU A 28 28.12 14.54 2.68
CA LEU A 28 27.37 14.97 1.48
C LEU A 28 26.94 13.78 0.61
N LEU A 29 27.79 12.75 0.42
CA LEU A 29 27.41 11.53 -0.28
C LEU A 29 26.31 10.75 0.47
N LEU A 30 26.35 10.69 1.81
CA LEU A 30 25.31 10.06 2.63
C LEU A 30 23.98 10.83 2.58
N MET A 31 24.02 12.15 2.48
CA MET A 31 22.80 12.98 2.35
C MET A 31 22.15 12.86 0.95
N VAL A 32 22.92 12.64 -0.10
CA VAL A 32 22.40 12.44 -1.47
C VAL A 32 21.74 11.06 -1.62
N SER A 33 22.14 10.05 -0.82
CA SER A 33 21.55 8.70 -0.90
C SER A 33 20.15 8.57 -0.28
N GLN A 34 19.65 9.57 0.47
CA GLN A 34 18.33 9.52 1.11
C GLN A 34 17.21 10.22 0.29
N ALA A 35 17.55 10.86 -0.81
CA ALA A 35 16.57 11.47 -1.70
C ALA A 35 16.30 10.65 -2.97
N ALA A 36 16.40 9.33 -2.90
CA ALA A 36 15.75 8.47 -3.88
C ALA A 36 14.24 8.58 -3.63
N SER A 37 13.63 9.66 -4.09
CA SER A 37 12.19 9.74 -4.29
C SER A 37 11.80 8.47 -5.04
N ALA A 38 11.01 7.60 -4.41
CA ALA A 38 10.52 6.39 -5.06
C ALA A 38 9.81 6.85 -6.34
N GLN A 39 10.45 6.65 -7.48
CA GLN A 39 9.90 7.07 -8.75
C GLN A 39 8.62 6.27 -8.98
N LYS A 40 7.49 6.98 -9.16
CA LYS A 40 6.21 6.33 -9.46
C LYS A 40 6.35 5.39 -10.65
N SER A 41 5.68 4.27 -10.58
CA SER A 41 5.65 3.28 -11.66
C SER A 41 5.14 3.89 -12.98
N VAL A 42 5.53 3.31 -14.11
CA VAL A 42 5.06 3.76 -15.44
C VAL A 42 3.55 3.60 -15.55
N THR A 43 3.00 2.51 -14.97
CA THR A 43 1.56 2.28 -14.92
C THR A 43 0.84 3.35 -14.11
N ALA A 44 1.34 3.72 -12.92
CA ALA A 44 0.76 4.78 -12.10
C ALA A 44 0.78 6.13 -12.83
N GLN A 45 1.91 6.51 -13.44
CA GLN A 45 2.01 7.73 -14.23
C GLN A 45 1.01 7.78 -15.39
N SER A 46 0.77 6.62 -16.04
CA SER A 46 -0.22 6.54 -17.12
C SER A 46 -1.65 6.74 -16.60
N MET A 47 -1.99 6.16 -15.45
CA MET A 47 -3.29 6.35 -14.80
C MET A 47 -3.51 7.78 -14.33
N GLU A 48 -2.48 8.44 -13.77
CA GLU A 48 -2.55 9.85 -13.39
C GLU A 48 -2.79 10.77 -14.60
N ARG A 49 -2.16 10.49 -15.73
CA ARG A 49 -2.45 11.22 -17.00
C ARG A 49 -3.89 11.04 -17.48
N GLN A 50 -4.55 9.97 -17.07
CA GLN A 50 -5.98 9.72 -17.32
C GLN A 50 -6.89 10.33 -16.24
N GLY A 51 -6.33 11.10 -15.30
CA GLY A 51 -7.07 11.80 -14.25
C GLY A 51 -7.30 11.00 -12.98
N MET A 52 -6.68 9.83 -12.81
CA MET A 52 -6.71 9.10 -11.54
C MET A 52 -5.83 9.80 -10.50
N VAL A 53 -6.19 9.66 -9.24
CA VAL A 53 -5.50 10.29 -8.11
C VAL A 53 -4.98 9.22 -7.17
N ASP A 54 -3.71 9.32 -6.80
CA ASP A 54 -3.12 8.50 -5.75
C ASP A 54 -3.72 8.89 -4.39
N VAL A 55 -4.40 7.94 -3.77
CA VAL A 55 -5.13 8.13 -2.50
C VAL A 55 -4.19 8.61 -1.38
N THR A 56 -2.96 8.11 -1.36
CA THR A 56 -1.99 8.46 -0.30
C THR A 56 -1.53 9.92 -0.36
N THR A 57 -1.70 10.59 -1.50
CA THR A 57 -1.45 12.04 -1.63
C THR A 57 -2.56 12.89 -1.02
N LEU A 58 -3.77 12.32 -0.85
CA LEU A 58 -4.91 12.99 -0.22
C LEU A 58 -4.98 12.67 1.27
N ASP A 59 -4.68 11.43 1.66
CA ASP A 59 -4.63 10.99 3.05
C ASP A 59 -3.52 9.93 3.22
N SER A 60 -2.40 10.35 3.76
CA SER A 60 -1.23 9.49 4.00
C SER A 60 -1.40 8.51 5.15
N THR A 61 -2.51 8.58 5.89
CA THR A 61 -2.82 7.64 6.97
C THR A 61 -3.47 6.35 6.49
N ILE A 62 -3.89 6.30 5.22
CA ILE A 62 -4.43 5.09 4.58
C ILE A 62 -3.26 4.18 4.19
N HIS A 63 -3.28 2.93 4.66
CA HIS A 63 -2.29 1.94 4.28
C HIS A 63 -2.55 1.38 2.88
N VAL A 64 -1.49 1.08 2.14
CA VAL A 64 -1.59 0.45 0.80
C VAL A 64 -0.74 -0.83 0.76
N SER A 65 -1.34 -1.92 0.32
CA SER A 65 -0.68 -3.22 0.19
C SER A 65 -1.31 -4.01 -0.97
N LEU A 66 -1.09 -3.55 -2.21
CA LEU A 66 -1.74 -4.13 -3.38
C LEU A 66 -1.47 -5.63 -3.48
N MET A 67 -2.53 -6.43 -3.37
CA MET A 67 -2.44 -7.89 -3.33
C MET A 67 -2.01 -8.49 -4.65
N TYR A 68 -2.40 -7.89 -5.78
CA TYR A 68 -2.01 -8.37 -7.11
C TYR A 68 -0.57 -8.02 -7.51
N ALA A 69 0.14 -7.28 -6.64
CA ALA A 69 1.60 -7.11 -6.72
C ALA A 69 2.38 -8.27 -6.07
N ARG A 70 1.68 -9.25 -5.49
CA ARG A 70 2.21 -10.46 -4.84
C ARG A 70 1.48 -11.70 -5.36
N PRO A 71 2.03 -12.92 -5.17
CA PRO A 71 1.39 -14.15 -5.64
C PRO A 71 0.30 -14.69 -4.69
N ASP A 72 0.14 -14.12 -3.48
CA ASP A 72 -0.82 -14.54 -2.45
C ASP A 72 -2.24 -13.99 -2.70
N ASN A 73 -2.72 -14.10 -3.92
CA ASN A 73 -4.06 -13.75 -4.37
C ASN A 73 -4.73 -14.96 -5.06
N PHE A 74 -6.02 -14.87 -5.40
CA PHE A 74 -6.77 -16.01 -5.96
C PHE A 74 -6.20 -16.55 -7.28
N THR A 75 -5.43 -15.75 -8.02
CA THR A 75 -4.81 -16.21 -9.28
C THR A 75 -3.49 -16.95 -9.09
N GLY A 76 -2.87 -16.85 -7.89
CA GLY A 76 -1.56 -17.39 -7.60
C GLY A 76 -0.41 -16.72 -8.37
N ARG A 77 -0.64 -15.55 -8.98
CA ARG A 77 0.32 -14.86 -9.88
C ARG A 77 0.49 -13.40 -9.49
N ILE A 78 1.66 -12.84 -9.81
CA ILE A 78 1.87 -11.39 -9.78
C ILE A 78 1.27 -10.81 -11.05
N LEU A 79 0.23 -9.98 -10.90
CA LEU A 79 -0.47 -9.34 -12.02
C LEU A 79 -0.05 -7.88 -12.19
N TYR A 80 0.36 -7.21 -11.10
CA TYR A 80 0.90 -5.85 -11.12
C TYR A 80 2.43 -5.90 -11.17
N ALA A 81 2.99 -5.77 -12.37
CA ALA A 81 4.43 -5.83 -12.57
C ALA A 81 5.15 -4.66 -11.87
N ASP A 82 4.64 -3.44 -12.06
CA ASP A 82 5.25 -2.20 -11.56
C ASP A 82 4.32 -1.35 -10.65
N LEU A 83 3.00 -1.54 -10.71
CA LEU A 83 2.05 -0.75 -9.92
C LEU A 83 2.17 -1.07 -8.42
N ARG A 84 2.32 -0.02 -7.61
CA ARG A 84 2.41 -0.08 -6.14
C ARG A 84 1.53 0.99 -5.48
N GLU A 85 1.02 1.91 -6.25
CA GLU A 85 0.21 3.06 -5.85
C GLU A 85 -1.28 2.72 -5.92
N ALA A 86 -2.07 3.20 -4.97
CA ALA A 86 -3.52 3.06 -4.96
C ALA A 86 -4.18 4.26 -5.66
N LEU A 87 -4.41 4.13 -6.96
CA LEU A 87 -5.03 5.19 -7.75
C LEU A 87 -6.54 4.96 -7.86
N LEU A 88 -7.32 6.03 -7.74
CA LEU A 88 -8.77 6.02 -7.89
C LEU A 88 -9.24 7.21 -8.73
N HIS A 89 -10.43 7.09 -9.28
CA HIS A 89 -11.15 8.24 -9.82
C HIS A 89 -11.31 9.31 -8.73
N PRO A 90 -11.17 10.61 -9.02
CA PRO A 90 -11.18 11.68 -7.98
C PRO A 90 -12.39 11.66 -7.05
N ARG A 91 -13.57 11.26 -7.54
CA ARG A 91 -14.76 11.13 -6.70
C ARG A 91 -14.66 9.97 -5.71
N ALA A 92 -14.18 8.81 -6.16
CA ALA A 92 -13.99 7.64 -5.31
C ALA A 92 -12.88 7.89 -4.28
N ALA A 93 -11.76 8.51 -4.68
CA ALA A 93 -10.67 8.87 -3.78
C ALA A 93 -11.15 9.79 -2.64
N ARG A 94 -11.92 10.85 -2.96
CA ARG A 94 -12.50 11.74 -1.93
C ARG A 94 -13.47 11.01 -1.00
N ALA A 95 -14.32 10.14 -1.53
CA ALA A 95 -15.23 9.35 -0.71
C ALA A 95 -14.51 8.40 0.24
N LEU A 96 -13.41 7.79 -0.22
CA LEU A 96 -12.57 6.92 0.61
C LEU A 96 -11.85 7.70 1.72
N CYS A 97 -11.30 8.89 1.43
CA CYS A 97 -10.70 9.76 2.43
C CYS A 97 -11.75 10.22 3.47
N GLU A 98 -12.99 10.49 3.06
CA GLU A 98 -14.06 10.80 4.00
C GLU A 98 -14.43 9.59 4.89
N ALA A 99 -14.46 8.39 4.32
CA ALA A 99 -14.63 7.16 5.11
C ALA A 99 -13.51 6.98 6.14
N GLN A 100 -12.24 7.19 5.74
CA GLN A 100 -11.08 7.17 6.64
C GLN A 100 -11.23 8.21 7.77
N ARG A 101 -11.61 9.44 7.43
CA ARG A 101 -11.84 10.50 8.41
C ARG A 101 -12.94 10.13 9.42
N LEU A 102 -14.02 9.52 8.98
CA LEU A 102 -15.11 9.04 9.84
C LEU A 102 -14.69 7.87 10.70
N LEU A 103 -13.89 6.92 10.15
CA LEU A 103 -13.29 5.83 10.90
C LEU A 103 -12.41 6.37 12.03
N LYS A 104 -11.47 7.26 11.72
CA LYS A 104 -10.55 7.87 12.71
C LYS A 104 -11.28 8.61 13.83
N LYS A 105 -12.45 9.18 13.54
CA LYS A 105 -13.30 9.85 14.55
C LYS A 105 -13.89 8.89 15.58
N ARG A 106 -14.17 7.65 15.18
CA ARG A 106 -14.77 6.60 16.02
C ARG A 106 -13.72 5.68 16.64
N ARG A 107 -12.71 5.34 15.87
CA ARG A 107 -11.64 4.40 16.19
C ARG A 107 -10.30 4.99 15.70
N PRO A 108 -9.68 5.88 16.49
CA PRO A 108 -8.40 6.51 16.10
C PRO A 108 -7.24 5.51 16.01
N ASP A 109 -7.38 4.37 16.66
CA ASP A 109 -6.47 3.22 16.64
C ASP A 109 -6.51 2.41 15.34
N LEU A 110 -7.56 2.60 14.50
CA LEU A 110 -7.73 1.86 13.24
C LEU A 110 -7.50 2.74 12.01
N SER A 111 -7.19 2.09 10.90
CA SER A 111 -7.06 2.68 9.58
C SER A 111 -7.64 1.77 8.50
N LEU A 112 -7.97 2.35 7.35
CA LEU A 112 -8.23 1.59 6.13
C LEU A 112 -6.91 1.09 5.53
N LYS A 113 -6.93 -0.13 4.98
CA LYS A 113 -5.83 -0.71 4.21
C LYS A 113 -6.34 -1.17 2.86
N ILE A 114 -5.77 -0.62 1.81
CA ILE A 114 -6.17 -0.89 0.42
C ILE A 114 -5.42 -2.11 -0.10
N TYR A 115 -6.15 -3.07 -0.66
CA TYR A 115 -5.61 -4.25 -1.33
C TYR A 115 -5.74 -4.20 -2.84
N ASP A 116 -6.72 -3.46 -3.38
CA ASP A 116 -6.83 -3.15 -4.80
C ASP A 116 -7.58 -1.83 -5.02
N ALA A 117 -7.27 -1.16 -6.14
CA ALA A 117 -7.87 0.12 -6.51
C ALA A 117 -8.18 0.13 -8.02
N THR A 118 -7.63 1.09 -8.79
CA THR A 118 -7.80 1.08 -10.25
C THR A 118 -7.03 -0.09 -10.86
N ARG A 119 -7.75 -0.95 -11.56
CA ARG A 119 -7.23 -2.17 -12.18
C ARG A 119 -7.15 -2.00 -13.70
N PRO A 120 -5.98 -2.17 -14.32
CA PRO A 120 -5.87 -2.19 -15.78
C PRO A 120 -6.76 -3.28 -16.42
N MET A 121 -7.37 -3.00 -17.57
CA MET A 121 -8.23 -3.96 -18.27
C MET A 121 -7.45 -5.23 -18.67
N SER A 122 -6.16 -5.11 -18.95
CA SER A 122 -5.29 -6.26 -19.23
C SER A 122 -5.16 -7.20 -18.03
N VAL A 123 -5.13 -6.66 -16.81
CA VAL A 123 -5.12 -7.43 -15.56
C VAL A 123 -6.49 -8.08 -15.34
N GLN A 124 -7.59 -7.35 -15.56
CA GLN A 124 -8.94 -7.89 -15.50
C GLN A 124 -9.10 -9.10 -16.44
N ALA A 125 -8.52 -9.02 -17.65
CA ALA A 125 -8.55 -10.12 -18.61
C ALA A 125 -7.78 -11.35 -18.10
N GLN A 126 -6.65 -11.17 -17.44
CA GLN A 126 -5.89 -12.27 -16.84
C GLN A 126 -6.65 -12.93 -15.68
N MET A 127 -7.29 -12.14 -14.81
CA MET A 127 -8.16 -12.64 -13.73
C MET A 127 -9.33 -13.46 -14.29
N TRP A 128 -9.98 -12.96 -15.32
CA TRP A 128 -11.09 -13.65 -15.97
C TRP A 128 -10.69 -15.02 -16.53
N GLN A 129 -9.51 -15.16 -17.11
CA GLN A 129 -9.01 -16.43 -17.62
C GLN A 129 -8.86 -17.51 -16.53
N VAL A 130 -8.66 -17.11 -15.27
CA VAL A 130 -8.55 -18.06 -14.16
C VAL A 130 -9.92 -18.62 -13.75
N VAL A 131 -10.98 -17.81 -13.82
CA VAL A 131 -12.30 -18.17 -13.29
C VAL A 131 -13.33 -18.54 -14.34
N VAL A 132 -13.10 -18.22 -15.62
CA VAL A 132 -14.08 -18.51 -16.68
C VAL A 132 -14.38 -20.01 -16.76
N GLY A 133 -15.69 -20.36 -16.76
CA GLY A 133 -16.15 -21.74 -16.74
C GLY A 133 -16.09 -22.43 -15.38
N THR A 134 -15.73 -21.72 -14.30
CA THR A 134 -15.75 -22.22 -12.93
C THR A 134 -16.90 -21.60 -12.12
N PRO A 135 -17.27 -22.16 -10.94
CA PRO A 135 -18.25 -21.53 -10.04
C PRO A 135 -17.87 -20.11 -9.61
N GLN A 136 -16.57 -19.79 -9.56
CA GLN A 136 -16.04 -18.48 -9.17
C GLN A 136 -16.21 -17.40 -10.25
N GLN A 137 -16.65 -17.76 -11.44
CA GLN A 137 -16.83 -16.81 -12.56
C GLN A 137 -17.71 -15.61 -12.19
N ASN A 138 -18.72 -15.80 -11.33
CA ASN A 138 -19.64 -14.75 -10.95
C ASN A 138 -19.02 -13.66 -10.06
N TYR A 139 -17.85 -13.91 -9.46
CA TYR A 139 -17.14 -12.96 -8.61
C TYR A 139 -16.18 -12.04 -9.40
N VAL A 140 -15.92 -12.34 -10.66
CA VAL A 140 -14.99 -11.57 -11.50
C VAL A 140 -15.71 -11.01 -12.73
N SER A 141 -15.66 -9.70 -12.91
CA SER A 141 -16.32 -9.03 -14.03
C SER A 141 -15.70 -9.45 -15.37
N ASN A 142 -16.57 -9.74 -16.38
CA ASN A 142 -16.11 -10.13 -17.71
C ASN A 142 -15.50 -8.91 -18.45
N PRO A 143 -14.23 -8.95 -18.86
CA PRO A 143 -13.58 -7.84 -19.56
C PRO A 143 -14.19 -7.56 -20.93
N ARG A 144 -14.82 -8.56 -21.58
CA ARG A 144 -15.50 -8.38 -22.88
C ARG A 144 -16.77 -7.52 -22.76
N ASN A 145 -17.34 -7.41 -21.55
CA ASN A 145 -18.52 -6.59 -21.25
C ASN A 145 -18.14 -5.24 -20.61
N GLY A 146 -16.92 -4.76 -20.84
CA GLY A 146 -16.43 -3.51 -20.26
C GLY A 146 -15.77 -3.64 -18.88
N GLY A 147 -15.61 -4.87 -18.37
CA GLY A 147 -15.00 -5.10 -17.06
C GLY A 147 -15.91 -4.72 -15.88
N GLY A 148 -15.30 -4.27 -14.79
CA GLY A 148 -15.99 -3.84 -13.56
C GLY A 148 -15.57 -2.46 -13.08
N LEU A 149 -16.10 -2.01 -11.96
CA LEU A 149 -15.87 -0.66 -11.42
C LEU A 149 -14.39 -0.38 -11.10
N HIS A 150 -13.60 -1.40 -10.76
CA HIS A 150 -12.15 -1.26 -10.61
C HIS A 150 -11.45 -0.76 -11.86
N ASN A 151 -11.92 -1.17 -13.04
CA ASN A 151 -11.31 -0.74 -14.30
C ASN A 151 -11.52 0.75 -14.61
N TYR A 152 -12.45 1.39 -13.89
CA TYR A 152 -12.76 2.82 -13.98
C TYR A 152 -12.34 3.61 -12.75
N GLY A 153 -11.61 3.00 -11.82
CA GLY A 153 -11.19 3.62 -10.56
C GLY A 153 -12.35 3.96 -9.61
N MET A 154 -13.48 3.27 -9.75
CA MET A 154 -14.70 3.53 -8.97
C MET A 154 -14.99 2.46 -7.92
N ALA A 155 -14.12 1.48 -7.77
CA ALA A 155 -14.14 0.48 -6.70
C ALA A 155 -12.77 0.35 -6.04
N VAL A 156 -12.78 -0.11 -4.81
CA VAL A 156 -11.58 -0.37 -4.00
C VAL A 156 -11.83 -1.59 -3.12
N ASP A 157 -10.85 -2.48 -3.01
CA ASP A 157 -10.84 -3.56 -2.04
C ASP A 157 -10.09 -3.09 -0.80
N VAL A 158 -10.78 -3.06 0.35
CA VAL A 158 -10.25 -2.54 1.61
C VAL A 158 -10.52 -3.47 2.76
N THR A 159 -9.68 -3.36 3.80
CA THR A 159 -9.92 -3.94 5.12
C THR A 159 -9.62 -2.92 6.21
N LEU A 160 -9.89 -3.28 7.47
CA LEU A 160 -9.43 -2.55 8.65
C LEU A 160 -8.07 -3.06 9.10
N CYS A 161 -7.23 -2.16 9.56
CA CYS A 161 -5.94 -2.48 10.16
C CYS A 161 -5.64 -1.59 11.36
N ASP A 162 -4.72 -2.02 12.21
CA ASP A 162 -4.10 -1.17 13.22
C ASP A 162 -3.41 0.02 12.53
N ALA A 163 -3.64 1.23 13.06
CA ALA A 163 -3.18 2.46 12.41
C ALA A 163 -1.66 2.65 12.45
N GLN A 164 -0.96 2.01 13.39
CA GLN A 164 0.48 2.13 13.56
C GLN A 164 1.24 1.01 12.86
N SER A 165 0.85 -0.24 13.12
CA SER A 165 1.53 -1.41 12.56
C SER A 165 1.07 -1.75 11.14
N GLY A 166 -0.17 -1.40 10.78
CA GLY A 166 -0.80 -1.83 9.53
C GLY A 166 -1.23 -3.31 9.54
N ASP A 167 -1.22 -3.97 10.70
CA ASP A 167 -1.71 -5.35 10.85
C ASP A 167 -3.23 -5.38 10.71
N THR A 168 -3.73 -6.33 9.94
CA THR A 168 -5.15 -6.41 9.62
C THR A 168 -5.96 -7.03 10.73
N LEU A 169 -7.18 -6.52 10.93
CA LEU A 169 -8.17 -7.18 11.79
C LEU A 169 -8.73 -8.41 11.08
N ASP A 170 -9.22 -9.36 11.88
CA ASP A 170 -10.02 -10.47 11.36
C ASP A 170 -11.39 -9.93 10.91
N MET A 171 -11.72 -10.15 9.63
CA MET A 171 -12.97 -9.76 9.01
C MET A 171 -13.77 -10.99 8.56
N GLY A 172 -13.50 -12.16 9.14
CA GLY A 172 -14.17 -13.44 8.89
C GLY A 172 -13.62 -14.21 7.70
N THR A 173 -13.21 -13.54 6.63
CA THR A 173 -12.54 -14.14 5.47
C THR A 173 -11.32 -13.34 5.05
N LYS A 174 -10.43 -13.99 4.32
CA LYS A 174 -9.38 -13.23 3.62
C LYS A 174 -10.01 -12.35 2.54
N VAL A 175 -9.41 -11.19 2.30
CA VAL A 175 -9.77 -10.39 1.13
C VAL A 175 -9.60 -11.23 -0.13
N ASP A 176 -10.48 -11.05 -1.10
CA ASP A 176 -10.50 -11.83 -2.36
C ASP A 176 -10.93 -13.30 -2.20
N HIS A 177 -11.59 -13.64 -1.09
CA HIS A 177 -12.22 -14.95 -0.94
C HIS A 177 -13.46 -15.04 -1.84
N LEU A 178 -13.38 -15.88 -2.87
CA LEU A 178 -14.45 -16.04 -3.87
C LEU A 178 -15.41 -17.17 -3.44
N GLY A 179 -16.14 -16.94 -2.34
CA GLY A 179 -17.06 -17.90 -1.76
C GLY A 179 -18.23 -17.26 -1.03
N VAL A 180 -19.22 -18.08 -0.65
CA VAL A 180 -20.43 -17.64 0.05
C VAL A 180 -20.16 -17.05 1.43
N GLU A 181 -19.01 -17.39 2.02
CA GLU A 181 -18.54 -16.89 3.31
C GLU A 181 -18.23 -15.38 3.27
N SER A 182 -18.00 -14.81 2.08
CA SER A 182 -17.76 -13.38 1.89
C SER A 182 -19.05 -12.58 1.65
N HIS A 183 -20.22 -13.21 1.65
CA HIS A 183 -21.48 -12.53 1.41
C HIS A 183 -22.02 -11.92 2.70
N ILE A 184 -22.18 -10.60 2.73
CA ILE A 184 -22.67 -9.86 3.91
C ILE A 184 -24.12 -10.19 4.28
N ASP A 185 -24.93 -10.66 3.36
CA ASP A 185 -26.30 -11.12 3.60
C ASP A 185 -26.38 -12.50 4.27
N ARG A 186 -25.23 -13.19 4.37
CA ARG A 186 -25.11 -14.51 5.01
C ARG A 186 -24.47 -14.45 6.40
N GLU A 187 -24.09 -13.29 6.91
CA GLU A 187 -23.40 -13.10 8.17
C GLU A 187 -24.06 -13.83 9.33
N ALA A 188 -25.38 -13.62 9.54
CA ALA A 188 -26.10 -14.24 10.64
C ALA A 188 -26.07 -15.78 10.59
N GLU A 189 -26.19 -16.36 9.40
CA GLU A 189 -26.07 -17.82 9.19
C GLU A 189 -24.64 -18.30 9.47
N LEU A 190 -23.63 -17.60 8.93
CA LEU A 190 -22.23 -17.98 9.06
C LEU A 190 -21.77 -17.92 10.53
N VAL A 191 -22.20 -16.90 11.28
CA VAL A 191 -21.99 -16.81 12.73
C VAL A 191 -22.67 -17.96 13.46
N SER A 192 -23.95 -18.27 13.14
CA SER A 192 -24.68 -19.36 13.78
C SER A 192 -24.04 -20.73 13.55
N ARG A 193 -23.37 -20.90 12.41
CA ARG A 193 -22.64 -22.12 12.04
C ARG A 193 -21.17 -22.13 12.49
N HIS A 194 -20.73 -21.10 13.21
CA HIS A 194 -19.34 -20.93 13.68
C HIS A 194 -18.31 -20.93 12.53
N VAL A 195 -18.69 -20.46 11.35
CA VAL A 195 -17.79 -20.28 10.18
C VAL A 195 -17.00 -18.99 10.30
N ILE A 196 -17.65 -17.93 10.80
CA ILE A 196 -17.02 -16.65 11.16
C ILE A 196 -17.33 -16.32 12.63
N SER A 197 -16.48 -15.49 13.25
CA SER A 197 -16.74 -14.98 14.60
C SER A 197 -17.81 -13.88 14.57
N ARG A 198 -18.31 -13.50 15.74
CA ARG A 198 -19.28 -12.41 15.87
C ARG A 198 -18.59 -11.04 15.81
N GLU A 199 -17.29 -11.02 16.03
CA GLU A 199 -16.41 -9.84 16.01
C GLU A 199 -15.78 -9.58 14.64
N ALA A 200 -15.85 -10.54 13.72
CA ALA A 200 -15.26 -10.49 12.38
C ALA A 200 -15.99 -9.56 11.41
#